data_2a89723092534e0eff698d99d8c0771e
#
_entry.id   2a89723092534e0eff698d99d8c0771e
#
_cell.length_a   1.000
_cell.length_b   1.000
_cell.length_c   1.000
_cell.angle_alpha   90.00
_cell.angle_beta   90.00
_cell.angle_gamma   90.00
#
_symmetry.space_group_name_H-M   'P 1'
#
loop_
_entity.id
_entity.type
_entity.pdbx_description
1 polymer ?
#
loop_
_entity_poly.entity_id
_entity_poly.type
_entity_poly.pdbx_seq_one_letter_code
_entity_poly.pdbx_strand_id
1 'polypeptide(L)'
;ETAVQAAHSEAFGNNYGIVIIKLMGRDSGFIAANTSLASPDVNFVLIPEVPFSMEGENGLLHCLEQALHKKLQEGRHPHSVIVVAEGVGQELMGNTGEEKDASGNIRYKDISHFLKNKIIEHFQSRYPVNVKLIEPSYMIRSLPANPHDAIFCYHLADNAVHAMMSGKTDLMIGYWNGHFTHVPLQAVVQEQKRIDPRGDFWRQVLFSTGQPLNMVMNSKA
;
A
#
# COMPACT_ATOMS: atom_id res chain seq x y z
N GLU A 1 -9.35 4.71 -5.58
CA GLU A 1 -9.59 6.17 -5.61
C GLU A 1 -10.69 6.57 -4.64
N THR A 2 -11.95 6.10 -4.78
CA THR A 2 -13.09 6.50 -3.93
C THR A 2 -12.82 6.38 -2.43
N ALA A 3 -12.14 5.32 -1.97
CA ALA A 3 -11.78 5.14 -0.57
C ALA A 3 -10.77 6.22 -0.09
N VAL A 4 -9.86 6.67 -0.96
CA VAL A 4 -8.91 7.75 -0.63
C VAL A 4 -9.62 9.08 -0.53
N GLN A 5 -10.52 9.39 -1.44
CA GLN A 5 -11.34 10.61 -1.40
C GLN A 5 -12.19 10.68 -0.12
N ALA A 6 -12.82 9.57 0.26
CA ALA A 6 -13.56 9.46 1.51
C ALA A 6 -12.65 9.65 2.74
N ALA A 7 -11.46 9.03 2.72
CA ALA A 7 -10.46 9.16 3.78
C ALA A 7 -9.94 10.60 3.90
N HIS A 8 -9.67 11.27 2.78
CA HIS A 8 -9.24 12.66 2.77
C HIS A 8 -10.32 13.57 3.35
N SER A 9 -11.57 13.43 2.90
CA SER A 9 -12.70 14.21 3.42
C SER A 9 -12.89 14.01 4.92
N GLU A 10 -12.78 12.78 5.41
CA GLU A 10 -12.87 12.46 6.83
C GLU A 10 -11.68 13.03 7.63
N ALA A 11 -10.45 12.93 7.11
CA ALA A 11 -9.27 13.50 7.74
C ALA A 11 -9.34 15.04 7.78
N PHE A 12 -9.76 15.67 6.70
CA PHE A 12 -9.89 17.11 6.57
C PHE A 12 -10.98 17.68 7.48
N GLY A 13 -12.07 16.96 7.70
CA GLY A 13 -13.17 17.38 8.57
C GLY A 13 -12.85 17.38 10.07
N ASN A 14 -11.69 16.82 10.47
CA ASN A 14 -11.27 16.70 11.87
C ASN A 14 -9.96 17.46 12.11
N ASN A 15 -9.88 18.26 13.15
CA ASN A 15 -8.62 18.90 13.54
C ASN A 15 -7.59 17.81 13.90
N TYR A 16 -6.41 17.85 13.28
CA TYR A 16 -5.40 16.79 13.35
C TYR A 16 -5.97 15.40 12.96
N GLY A 17 -6.83 15.36 11.93
CA GLY A 17 -7.40 14.13 11.41
C GLY A 17 -6.36 13.29 10.68
N ILE A 18 -6.26 12.02 11.05
CA ILE A 18 -5.38 11.04 10.41
C ILE A 18 -6.23 9.85 9.99
N VAL A 19 -6.19 9.48 8.72
CA VAL A 19 -6.89 8.28 8.25
C VAL A 19 -5.88 7.30 7.67
N ILE A 20 -5.94 6.07 8.16
CA ILE A 20 -5.12 4.95 7.69
C ILE A 20 -6.01 4.09 6.80
N ILE A 21 -5.57 3.85 5.57
CA ILE A 21 -6.24 2.97 4.60
C ILE A 21 -5.40 1.70 4.45
N LYS A 22 -5.91 0.57 4.94
CA LYS A 22 -5.25 -0.72 4.76
C LYS A 22 -5.71 -1.35 3.45
N LEU A 23 -4.75 -1.63 2.57
CA LEU A 23 -4.97 -2.26 1.27
C LEU A 23 -4.35 -3.65 1.23
N MET A 24 -4.84 -4.48 0.31
CA MET A 24 -4.21 -5.77 0.00
C MET A 24 -2.78 -5.56 -0.49
N GLY A 25 -1.90 -6.48 -0.16
CA GLY A 25 -0.49 -6.48 -0.51
C GLY A 25 0.31 -7.19 0.56
N ARG A 26 0.42 -8.53 0.44
CA ARG A 26 1.11 -9.37 1.42
C ARG A 26 2.62 -9.21 1.31
N ASP A 27 3.15 -9.43 0.11
CA ASP A 27 4.58 -9.47 -0.18
C ASP A 27 5.04 -8.34 -1.11
N SER A 28 4.09 -7.57 -1.65
CA SER A 28 4.37 -6.45 -2.55
C SER A 28 3.38 -5.30 -2.39
N GLY A 29 3.86 -4.08 -2.58
CA GLY A 29 3.14 -2.85 -2.36
C GLY A 29 2.51 -2.21 -3.60
N PHE A 30 2.38 -2.92 -4.73
CA PHE A 30 1.91 -2.31 -5.98
C PHE A 30 0.54 -1.65 -5.88
N ILE A 31 -0.42 -2.25 -5.16
CA ILE A 31 -1.76 -1.68 -4.99
C ILE A 31 -1.67 -0.38 -4.20
N ALA A 32 -0.94 -0.37 -3.09
CA ALA A 32 -0.76 0.82 -2.25
C ALA A 32 -0.03 1.95 -3.01
N ALA A 33 1.04 1.62 -3.73
CA ALA A 33 1.81 2.57 -4.53
C ALA A 33 0.99 3.17 -5.68
N ASN A 34 0.29 2.34 -6.47
CA ASN A 34 -0.58 2.84 -7.55
C ASN A 34 -1.74 3.68 -7.01
N THR A 35 -2.28 3.34 -5.83
CA THR A 35 -3.33 4.14 -5.19
C THR A 35 -2.86 5.56 -4.89
N SER A 36 -1.62 5.73 -4.42
CA SER A 36 -1.06 7.06 -4.15
C SER A 36 -0.78 7.86 -5.42
N LEU A 37 -0.39 7.20 -6.51
CA LEU A 37 -0.20 7.87 -7.79
C LEU A 37 -1.53 8.30 -8.43
N ALA A 38 -2.60 7.55 -8.15
CA ALA A 38 -3.95 7.88 -8.62
C ALA A 38 -4.66 8.96 -7.80
N SER A 39 -4.12 9.33 -6.63
CA SER A 39 -4.73 10.33 -5.74
C SER A 39 -3.66 11.15 -5.02
N PRO A 40 -3.61 12.47 -5.26
CA PRO A 40 -2.63 13.38 -4.64
C PRO A 40 -2.89 13.62 -3.15
N ASP A 41 -3.98 13.12 -2.61
CA ASP A 41 -4.37 13.32 -1.21
C ASP A 41 -3.62 12.40 -0.23
N VAL A 42 -2.91 11.40 -0.75
CA VAL A 42 -2.10 10.47 0.06
C VAL A 42 -0.80 11.15 0.49
N ASN A 43 -0.52 11.14 1.80
CA ASN A 43 0.67 11.74 2.37
C ASN A 43 1.78 10.73 2.70
N PHE A 44 1.40 9.49 3.02
CA PHE A 44 2.34 8.41 3.31
C PHE A 44 1.87 7.11 2.67
N VAL A 45 2.83 6.37 2.12
CA VAL A 45 2.62 5.01 1.59
C VAL A 45 3.62 4.07 2.25
N LEU A 46 3.12 3.02 2.89
CA LEU A 46 3.94 2.02 3.55
C LEU A 46 3.78 0.68 2.80
N ILE A 47 4.89 0.14 2.33
CA ILE A 47 4.93 -1.09 1.52
C ILE A 47 5.98 -2.07 2.05
N PRO A 48 5.79 -3.39 1.85
CA PRO A 48 6.73 -4.40 2.38
C PRO A 48 8.16 -4.26 1.89
N GLU A 49 8.35 -3.72 0.68
CA GLU A 49 9.67 -3.57 0.05
C GLU A 49 10.51 -2.43 0.64
N VAL A 50 9.88 -1.51 1.38
CA VAL A 50 10.55 -0.35 1.98
C VAL A 50 10.41 -0.41 3.49
N PRO A 51 11.48 -0.81 4.21
CA PRO A 51 11.47 -0.87 5.65
C PRO A 51 11.30 0.54 6.25
N PHE A 52 10.64 0.61 7.41
CA PHE A 52 10.50 1.84 8.18
C PHE A 52 10.60 1.54 9.69
N SER A 53 10.93 2.57 10.46
CA SER A 53 10.90 2.55 11.93
C SER A 53 9.73 3.38 12.44
N MET A 54 9.14 2.99 13.56
CA MET A 54 8.10 3.82 14.21
C MET A 54 8.71 5.08 14.81
N GLU A 55 9.82 4.92 15.54
CA GLU A 55 10.46 5.94 16.37
C GLU A 55 11.80 6.41 15.77
N GLY A 56 12.37 7.48 16.32
CA GLY A 56 13.63 8.09 15.89
C GLY A 56 13.42 9.32 15.01
N GLU A 57 14.50 10.05 14.73
CA GLU A 57 14.47 11.31 13.94
C GLU A 57 13.92 11.13 12.53
N ASN A 58 14.08 9.95 11.94
CA ASN A 58 13.54 9.60 10.62
C ASN A 58 12.38 8.60 10.73
N GLY A 59 11.89 8.29 11.93
CA GLY A 59 10.78 7.37 12.13
C GLY A 59 9.45 7.93 11.62
N LEU A 60 8.52 7.05 11.31
CA LEU A 60 7.20 7.41 10.78
C LEU A 60 6.48 8.44 11.67
N LEU A 61 6.52 8.27 13.00
CA LEU A 61 5.83 9.16 13.94
C LEU A 61 6.38 10.59 13.87
N HIS A 62 7.70 10.74 13.80
CA HIS A 62 8.33 12.05 13.66
C HIS A 62 8.05 12.67 12.29
N CYS A 63 8.15 11.92 11.21
CA CYS A 63 7.83 12.40 9.86
C CYS A 63 6.36 12.85 9.75
N LEU A 64 5.44 12.11 10.37
CA LEU A 64 4.03 12.47 10.43
C LEU A 64 3.80 13.77 11.21
N GLU A 65 4.45 13.93 12.35
CA GLU A 65 4.40 15.16 13.15
C GLU A 65 4.92 16.37 12.36
N GLN A 66 6.05 16.23 11.68
CA GLN A 66 6.59 17.28 10.81
C GLN A 66 5.65 17.64 9.66
N ALA A 67 5.02 16.64 9.04
CA ALA A 67 4.07 16.88 7.95
C ALA A 67 2.83 17.65 8.42
N LEU A 68 2.30 17.32 9.60
CA LEU A 68 1.18 18.06 10.22
C LEU A 68 1.57 19.49 10.58
N HIS A 69 2.74 19.70 11.19
CA HIS A 69 3.28 21.02 11.54
C HIS A 69 3.51 21.87 10.30
N LYS A 70 4.10 21.31 9.26
CA LYS A 70 4.33 22.04 8.01
C LYS A 70 3.02 22.56 7.42
N LYS A 71 1.97 21.73 7.36
CA LYS A 71 0.64 22.16 6.90
C LYS A 71 0.11 23.33 7.75
N LEU A 72 0.24 23.24 9.06
CA LEU A 72 -0.21 24.29 9.98
C LEU A 72 0.57 25.60 9.76
N GLN A 73 1.90 25.54 9.62
CA GLN A 73 2.74 26.72 9.36
C GLN A 73 2.42 27.39 8.01
N GLU A 74 2.00 26.61 7.03
CA GLU A 74 1.56 27.08 5.70
C GLU A 74 0.10 27.59 5.72
N GLY A 75 -0.56 27.66 6.87
CA GLY A 75 -1.97 28.05 7.00
C GLY A 75 -2.95 27.04 6.44
N ARG A 76 -2.51 25.81 6.22
CA ARG A 76 -3.33 24.69 5.75
C ARG A 76 -3.85 23.87 6.92
N HIS A 77 -4.97 23.18 6.70
CA HIS A 77 -5.55 22.30 7.71
C HIS A 77 -4.62 21.09 7.99
N PRO A 78 -4.22 20.85 9.27
CA PRO A 78 -3.34 19.73 9.63
C PRO A 78 -4.10 18.41 9.59
N HIS A 79 -3.89 17.62 8.54
CA HIS A 79 -4.46 16.28 8.35
C HIS A 79 -3.51 15.38 7.59
N SER A 80 -3.72 14.07 7.64
CA SER A 80 -2.90 13.12 6.90
C SER A 80 -3.69 11.88 6.48
N VAL A 81 -3.42 11.40 5.26
CA VAL A 81 -3.89 10.12 4.74
C VAL A 81 -2.69 9.20 4.57
N ILE A 82 -2.73 8.04 5.22
CA ILE A 82 -1.70 7.01 5.19
C ILE A 82 -2.27 5.79 4.49
N VAL A 83 -1.65 5.37 3.41
CA VAL A 83 -1.97 4.11 2.72
C VAL A 83 -0.97 3.05 3.15
N VAL A 84 -1.46 1.90 3.58
CA VAL A 84 -0.60 0.83 4.09
C VAL A 84 -0.96 -0.51 3.43
N ALA A 85 0.04 -1.23 2.93
CA ALA A 85 -0.14 -2.61 2.48
C ALA A 85 -0.19 -3.55 3.69
N GLU A 86 -1.09 -4.55 3.67
CA GLU A 86 -1.35 -5.44 4.82
C GLU A 86 -0.12 -6.21 5.32
N GLY A 87 0.85 -6.46 4.45
CA GLY A 87 2.05 -7.23 4.79
C GLY A 87 3.20 -6.42 5.37
N VAL A 88 3.09 -5.09 5.42
CA VAL A 88 4.17 -4.25 5.93
C VAL A 88 4.31 -4.31 7.44
N GLY A 89 5.52 -4.11 7.97
CA GLY A 89 5.78 -3.93 9.40
C GLY A 89 5.49 -5.17 10.27
N GLN A 90 5.43 -6.36 9.69
CA GLN A 90 5.18 -7.59 10.44
C GLN A 90 6.26 -7.86 11.48
N GLU A 91 7.51 -7.51 11.19
CA GLU A 91 8.65 -7.56 12.10
C GLU A 91 8.47 -6.62 13.31
N LEU A 92 7.86 -5.44 13.13
CA LEU A 92 7.59 -4.49 14.20
C LEU A 92 6.55 -5.01 15.22
N MET A 93 5.69 -5.92 14.75
CA MET A 93 4.66 -6.56 15.57
C MET A 93 5.10 -7.92 16.14
N GLY A 94 6.36 -8.32 15.92
CA GLY A 94 6.88 -9.62 16.36
C GLY A 94 6.15 -10.80 15.72
N ASN A 95 5.79 -10.68 14.43
CA ASN A 95 5.23 -11.82 13.70
C ASN A 95 6.34 -12.76 13.25
N THR A 96 6.37 -13.96 13.82
CA THR A 96 7.37 -14.99 13.51
C THR A 96 7.03 -15.82 12.29
N GLY A 97 5.84 -15.64 11.72
CA GLY A 97 5.36 -16.41 10.56
C GLY A 97 4.92 -17.85 10.89
N GLU A 98 4.79 -18.19 12.17
CA GLU A 98 4.42 -19.56 12.60
C GLU A 98 2.93 -19.84 12.40
N GLU A 99 2.07 -18.85 12.60
CA GLU A 99 0.61 -19.00 12.41
C GLU A 99 0.25 -18.99 10.92
N LYS A 100 -0.52 -20.00 10.49
CA LYS A 100 -1.03 -20.10 9.12
C LYS A 100 -2.54 -20.02 9.09
N ASP A 101 -3.07 -19.46 7.99
CA ASP A 101 -4.50 -19.46 7.70
C ASP A 101 -4.97 -20.84 7.15
N ALA A 102 -6.29 -20.99 6.94
CA ALA A 102 -6.88 -22.23 6.42
C ALA A 102 -6.36 -22.61 5.01
N SER A 103 -5.75 -21.68 4.29
CA SER A 103 -5.15 -21.88 2.97
C SER A 103 -3.64 -22.16 3.03
N GLY A 104 -3.06 -22.24 4.25
CA GLY A 104 -1.64 -22.51 4.47
C GLY A 104 -0.72 -21.28 4.35
N ASN A 105 -1.26 -20.08 4.16
CA ASN A 105 -0.48 -18.85 4.11
C ASN A 105 -0.20 -18.34 5.53
N ILE A 106 0.93 -17.65 5.70
CA ILE A 106 1.28 -16.97 6.97
C ILE A 106 0.15 -16.00 7.35
N ARG A 107 -0.33 -16.10 8.58
CA ARG A 107 -1.33 -15.16 9.12
C ARG A 107 -0.65 -13.88 9.53
N TYR A 108 -0.99 -12.77 8.89
CA TYR A 108 -0.46 -11.46 9.23
C TYR A 108 -1.19 -10.83 10.41
N LYS A 109 -0.42 -10.14 11.26
CA LYS A 109 -0.97 -9.27 12.30
C LYS A 109 -1.51 -7.99 11.67
N ASP A 110 -2.47 -7.36 12.31
CA ASP A 110 -3.14 -6.18 11.78
C ASP A 110 -2.29 -4.92 11.97
N ILE A 111 -1.60 -4.54 10.91
CA ILE A 111 -0.76 -3.34 10.85
C ILE A 111 -1.57 -2.05 11.04
N SER A 112 -2.82 -1.98 10.60
CA SER A 112 -3.61 -0.75 10.70
C SER A 112 -3.95 -0.41 12.14
N HIS A 113 -4.33 -1.40 12.94
CA HIS A 113 -4.56 -1.23 14.37
C HIS A 113 -3.27 -0.94 15.15
N PHE A 114 -2.17 -1.59 14.78
CA PHE A 114 -0.87 -1.31 15.36
C PHE A 114 -0.45 0.15 15.15
N LEU A 115 -0.51 0.63 13.89
CA LEU A 115 -0.20 2.01 13.54
C LEU A 115 -1.11 3.00 14.27
N LYS A 116 -2.43 2.74 14.28
CA LYS A 116 -3.40 3.58 14.98
C LYS A 116 -3.03 3.76 16.45
N ASN A 117 -2.76 2.67 17.15
CA ASN A 117 -2.44 2.72 18.58
C ASN A 117 -1.13 3.48 18.83
N LYS A 118 -0.10 3.23 18.03
CA LYS A 118 1.19 3.92 18.12
C LYS A 118 1.09 5.42 17.81
N ILE A 119 0.29 5.80 16.84
CA ILE A 119 0.04 7.21 16.51
C ILE A 119 -0.71 7.89 17.67
N ILE A 120 -1.78 7.31 18.19
CA ILE A 120 -2.52 7.88 19.34
C ILE A 120 -1.60 8.03 20.55
N GLU A 121 -0.82 7.01 20.89
CA GLU A 121 0.14 7.02 21.99
C GLU A 121 1.15 8.16 21.85
N HIS A 122 1.73 8.33 20.66
CA HIS A 122 2.73 9.37 20.38
C HIS A 122 2.18 10.79 20.54
N PHE A 123 0.96 11.03 20.08
CA PHE A 123 0.37 12.37 20.11
C PHE A 123 -0.42 12.68 21.38
N GLN A 124 -0.69 11.70 22.25
CA GLN A 124 -1.58 11.82 23.41
C GLN A 124 -1.25 13.04 24.31
N SER A 125 0.02 13.36 24.48
CA SER A 125 0.48 14.49 25.32
C SER A 125 0.71 15.80 24.54
N ARG A 126 0.52 15.80 23.22
CA ARG A 126 0.87 16.91 22.32
C ARG A 126 -0.34 17.54 21.68
N TYR A 127 -1.13 16.76 20.95
CA TYR A 127 -2.34 17.21 20.23
C TYR A 127 -3.43 16.15 20.28
N PRO A 128 -4.71 16.56 20.28
CA PRO A 128 -5.82 15.64 20.21
C PRO A 128 -6.01 15.12 18.76
N VAL A 129 -5.22 14.12 18.35
CA VAL A 129 -5.37 13.51 17.03
C VAL A 129 -6.61 12.64 16.95
N ASN A 130 -7.31 12.67 15.82
CA ASN A 130 -8.41 11.77 15.49
C ASN A 130 -7.94 10.77 14.45
N VAL A 131 -7.69 9.51 14.87
CA VAL A 131 -7.17 8.47 13.98
C VAL A 131 -8.28 7.49 13.60
N LYS A 132 -8.59 7.41 12.32
CA LYS A 132 -9.59 6.49 11.75
C LYS A 132 -8.96 5.46 10.84
N LEU A 133 -9.65 4.32 10.72
CA LEU A 133 -9.22 3.22 9.86
C LEU A 133 -10.27 3.01 8.76
N ILE A 134 -9.81 2.84 7.54
CA ILE A 134 -10.61 2.41 6.40
C ILE A 134 -9.99 1.14 5.82
N GLU A 135 -10.79 0.12 5.71
CA GLU A 135 -10.38 -1.17 5.16
C GLU A 135 -11.32 -1.58 4.03
N PRO A 136 -11.05 -1.14 2.80
CA PRO A 136 -11.94 -1.38 1.66
C PRO A 136 -11.86 -2.81 1.08
N SER A 137 -11.14 -3.72 1.71
CA SER A 137 -10.81 -5.09 1.34
C SER A 137 -11.71 -5.75 0.28
N TYR A 138 -12.91 -6.17 0.64
CA TYR A 138 -13.86 -6.82 -0.28
C TYR A 138 -14.44 -5.87 -1.32
N MET A 139 -14.60 -4.60 -1.00
CA MET A 139 -15.12 -3.60 -1.94
C MET A 139 -14.24 -3.48 -3.18
N ILE A 140 -12.92 -3.57 -3.04
CA ILE A 140 -11.98 -3.50 -4.16
C ILE A 140 -12.20 -4.65 -5.15
N ARG A 141 -12.54 -5.85 -4.65
CA ARG A 141 -12.70 -7.07 -5.44
C ARG A 141 -14.12 -7.32 -5.96
N SER A 142 -15.11 -6.60 -5.43
CA SER A 142 -16.52 -6.80 -5.77
C SER A 142 -17.10 -5.73 -6.67
N LEU A 143 -16.32 -4.71 -7.04
CA LEU A 143 -16.72 -3.72 -8.01
C LEU A 143 -16.63 -4.27 -9.44
N PRO A 144 -17.54 -3.92 -10.34
CA PRO A 144 -17.40 -4.20 -11.76
C PRO A 144 -16.09 -3.59 -12.31
N ALA A 145 -15.49 -4.29 -13.27
CA ALA A 145 -14.34 -3.74 -14.00
C ALA A 145 -14.72 -2.45 -14.71
N ASN A 146 -13.82 -1.47 -14.69
CA ASN A 146 -13.97 -0.29 -15.53
C ASN A 146 -13.85 -0.67 -17.03
N PRO A 147 -14.22 0.18 -17.98
CA PRO A 147 -14.19 -0.18 -19.42
C PRO A 147 -12.81 -0.62 -19.92
N HIS A 148 -11.74 -0.02 -19.44
CA HIS A 148 -10.38 -0.40 -19.83
C HIS A 148 -10.04 -1.81 -19.31
N ASP A 149 -10.30 -2.09 -18.04
CA ASP A 149 -10.06 -3.39 -17.45
C ASP A 149 -10.96 -4.47 -18.04
N ALA A 150 -12.22 -4.12 -18.38
CA ALA A 150 -13.15 -5.05 -19.03
C ALA A 150 -12.62 -5.49 -20.41
N ILE A 151 -12.11 -4.55 -21.22
CA ILE A 151 -11.49 -4.84 -22.52
C ILE A 151 -10.23 -5.71 -22.33
N PHE A 152 -9.39 -5.36 -21.36
CA PHE A 152 -8.19 -6.12 -21.05
C PHE A 152 -8.52 -7.57 -20.64
N CYS A 153 -9.50 -7.76 -19.75
CA CYS A 153 -9.98 -9.08 -19.34
C CYS A 153 -10.58 -9.88 -20.51
N TYR A 154 -11.29 -9.21 -21.42
CA TYR A 154 -11.79 -9.86 -22.64
C TYR A 154 -10.64 -10.43 -23.47
N HIS A 155 -9.62 -9.65 -23.75
CA HIS A 155 -8.45 -10.12 -24.49
C HIS A 155 -7.68 -11.22 -23.78
N LEU A 156 -7.55 -11.15 -22.44
CA LEU A 156 -6.95 -12.23 -21.65
C LEU A 156 -7.74 -13.55 -21.82
N ALA A 157 -9.07 -13.47 -21.71
CA ALA A 157 -9.94 -14.63 -21.83
C ALA A 157 -9.89 -15.23 -23.24
N ASP A 158 -9.94 -14.39 -24.27
CA ASP A 158 -9.86 -14.82 -25.69
C ASP A 158 -8.55 -15.57 -25.96
N ASN A 159 -7.41 -15.02 -25.54
CA ASN A 159 -6.11 -15.69 -25.67
C ASN A 159 -6.02 -16.98 -24.86
N ALA A 160 -6.64 -17.04 -23.67
CA ALA A 160 -6.68 -18.28 -22.86
C ALA A 160 -7.48 -19.38 -23.56
N VAL A 161 -8.64 -19.05 -24.14
CA VAL A 161 -9.45 -20.00 -24.91
C VAL A 161 -8.69 -20.52 -26.13
N HIS A 162 -8.05 -19.63 -26.89
CA HIS A 162 -7.24 -20.04 -28.04
C HIS A 162 -6.05 -20.92 -27.67
N ALA A 163 -5.37 -20.63 -26.54
CA ALA A 163 -4.31 -21.48 -26.03
C ALA A 163 -4.81 -22.87 -25.68
N MET A 164 -5.94 -22.96 -24.96
CA MET A 164 -6.57 -24.22 -24.60
C MET A 164 -7.02 -25.03 -25.83
N MET A 165 -7.69 -24.39 -26.80
CA MET A 165 -8.14 -25.00 -28.02
C MET A 165 -6.99 -25.52 -28.91
N SER A 166 -5.80 -24.92 -28.79
CA SER A 166 -4.58 -25.38 -29.47
C SER A 166 -3.84 -26.47 -28.69
N GLY A 167 -4.43 -27.03 -27.62
CA GLY A 167 -3.86 -28.11 -26.81
C GLY A 167 -2.73 -27.67 -25.85
N LYS A 168 -2.56 -26.38 -25.61
CA LYS A 168 -1.55 -25.90 -24.68
C LYS A 168 -2.06 -25.98 -23.25
N THR A 169 -1.20 -26.43 -22.35
CA THR A 169 -1.47 -26.60 -20.91
C THR A 169 -0.34 -26.01 -20.09
N ASP A 170 -0.54 -25.92 -18.79
CA ASP A 170 0.46 -25.53 -17.80
C ASP A 170 1.10 -24.15 -18.07
N LEU A 171 0.25 -23.19 -18.43
CA LEU A 171 0.67 -21.83 -18.77
C LEU A 171 -0.25 -20.76 -18.16
N MET A 172 0.28 -19.56 -18.08
CA MET A 172 -0.45 -18.33 -17.79
C MET A 172 -0.43 -17.44 -19.05
N ILE A 173 -1.55 -16.76 -19.32
CA ILE A 173 -1.54 -15.68 -20.30
C ILE A 173 -0.93 -14.44 -19.63
N GLY A 174 0.24 -14.06 -20.12
CA GLY A 174 0.94 -12.84 -19.72
C GLY A 174 0.67 -11.69 -20.71
N TYR A 175 1.01 -10.48 -20.31
CA TYR A 175 1.00 -9.30 -21.18
C TYR A 175 2.36 -8.60 -21.09
N TRP A 176 3.05 -8.52 -22.24
CA TRP A 176 4.39 -7.98 -22.32
C TRP A 176 4.56 -7.10 -23.57
N ASN A 177 5.04 -5.87 -23.39
CA ASN A 177 5.27 -4.91 -24.48
C ASN A 177 4.11 -4.80 -25.50
N GLY A 178 2.88 -4.75 -25.03
CA GLY A 178 1.70 -4.63 -25.90
C GLY A 178 1.19 -5.95 -26.48
N HIS A 179 1.82 -7.09 -26.16
CA HIS A 179 1.46 -8.39 -26.69
C HIS A 179 1.05 -9.38 -25.59
N PHE A 180 0.03 -10.19 -25.86
CA PHE A 180 -0.31 -11.33 -25.02
C PHE A 180 0.65 -12.49 -25.29
N THR A 181 1.17 -13.08 -24.24
CA THR A 181 2.20 -14.11 -24.27
C THR A 181 1.78 -15.34 -23.47
N HIS A 182 2.26 -16.51 -23.88
CA HIS A 182 2.09 -17.74 -23.14
C HIS A 182 3.32 -17.97 -22.25
N VAL A 183 3.14 -17.91 -20.94
CA VAL A 183 4.24 -18.06 -19.97
C VAL A 183 4.06 -19.38 -19.22
N PRO A 184 5.02 -20.32 -19.25
CA PRO A 184 4.94 -21.56 -18.47
C PRO A 184 4.78 -21.27 -16.99
N LEU A 185 3.89 -22.01 -16.29
CA LEU A 185 3.64 -21.79 -14.85
C LEU A 185 4.91 -21.92 -14.01
N GLN A 186 5.81 -22.83 -14.40
CA GLN A 186 7.10 -22.96 -13.71
C GLN A 186 7.93 -21.67 -13.72
N ALA A 187 7.90 -20.91 -14.82
CA ALA A 187 8.60 -19.63 -14.91
C ALA A 187 7.89 -18.53 -14.09
N VAL A 188 6.56 -18.56 -14.02
CA VAL A 188 5.77 -17.59 -13.26
C VAL A 188 6.04 -17.66 -11.76
N VAL A 189 6.27 -18.87 -11.22
CA VAL A 189 6.44 -19.08 -9.78
C VAL A 189 7.88 -18.96 -9.29
N GLN A 190 8.85 -18.78 -10.20
CA GLN A 190 10.27 -18.69 -9.83
C GLN A 190 10.60 -17.42 -9.07
N GLU A 191 9.98 -16.30 -9.44
CA GLU A 191 10.24 -14.99 -8.83
C GLU A 191 8.93 -14.25 -8.54
N GLN A 192 8.87 -13.62 -7.37
CA GLN A 192 7.80 -12.68 -7.06
C GLN A 192 8.16 -11.29 -7.56
N LYS A 193 7.26 -10.69 -8.32
CA LYS A 193 7.40 -9.29 -8.72
C LYS A 193 7.29 -8.39 -7.50
N ARG A 194 8.32 -7.59 -7.26
CA ARG A 194 8.41 -6.61 -6.17
C ARG A 194 8.71 -5.23 -6.72
N ILE A 195 8.36 -4.21 -5.95
CA ILE A 195 8.75 -2.83 -6.25
C ILE A 195 10.24 -2.68 -5.93
N ASP A 196 11.01 -2.16 -6.89
CA ASP A 196 12.38 -1.73 -6.63
C ASP A 196 12.37 -0.37 -5.90
N PRO A 197 12.83 -0.30 -4.63
CA PRO A 197 12.87 0.95 -3.87
C PRO A 197 13.79 2.02 -4.48
N ARG A 198 14.69 1.64 -5.39
CA ARG A 198 15.57 2.56 -6.13
C ARG A 198 15.07 2.88 -7.53
N GLY A 199 14.02 2.20 -7.97
CA GLY A 199 13.43 2.34 -9.29
C GLY A 199 12.61 3.62 -9.47
N ASP A 200 12.36 3.97 -10.72
CA ASP A 200 11.60 5.17 -11.09
C ASP A 200 10.17 5.14 -10.56
N PHE A 201 9.55 3.96 -10.52
CA PHE A 201 8.19 3.82 -10.03
C PHE A 201 8.05 4.25 -8.56
N TRP A 202 8.95 3.78 -7.68
CA TRP A 202 8.93 4.19 -6.27
C TRP A 202 9.28 5.66 -6.10
N ARG A 203 10.21 6.15 -6.91
CA ARG A 203 10.57 7.58 -6.91
C ARG A 203 9.37 8.47 -7.23
N GLN A 204 8.51 8.09 -8.19
CA GLN A 204 7.26 8.79 -8.48
C GLN A 204 6.30 8.81 -7.29
N VAL A 205 6.19 7.71 -6.54
CA VAL A 205 5.41 7.65 -5.29
C VAL A 205 5.92 8.66 -4.26
N LEU A 206 7.25 8.72 -4.07
CA LEU A 206 7.85 9.68 -3.15
C LEU A 206 7.58 11.13 -3.56
N PHE A 207 7.64 11.45 -4.83
CA PHE A 207 7.30 12.78 -5.34
C PHE A 207 5.81 13.10 -5.16
N SER A 208 4.93 12.15 -5.40
CA SER A 208 3.48 12.35 -5.26
C SER A 208 3.06 12.58 -3.83
N THR A 209 3.65 11.84 -2.87
CA THR A 209 3.29 11.90 -1.46
C THR A 209 4.04 12.98 -0.69
N GLY A 210 5.23 13.34 -1.15
CA GLY A 210 6.17 14.20 -0.41
C GLY A 210 6.78 13.54 0.82
N GLN A 211 6.61 12.23 1.02
CA GLN A 211 7.20 11.50 2.13
C GLN A 211 8.72 11.39 2.00
N PRO A 212 9.47 11.24 3.10
CA PRO A 212 10.92 11.05 3.05
C PRO A 212 11.32 9.77 2.32
N LEU A 213 12.48 9.82 1.65
CA LEU A 213 13.07 8.65 0.99
C LEU A 213 13.31 7.50 1.97
N ASN A 214 13.63 7.82 3.22
CA ASN A 214 14.07 6.87 4.21
C ASN A 214 13.39 7.18 5.56
N MET A 215 12.64 6.23 6.09
CA MET A 215 11.97 6.32 7.39
C MET A 215 12.52 5.27 8.37
N VAL A 216 13.82 5.00 8.31
CA VAL A 216 14.50 4.08 9.24
C VAL A 216 15.36 4.87 10.22
N MET A 217 15.53 4.32 11.43
CA MET A 217 16.51 4.85 12.37
C MET A 217 17.90 4.73 11.74
N ASN A 218 18.62 5.85 11.71
CA ASN A 218 20.06 5.77 11.41
C ASN A 218 20.69 4.89 12.50
N SER A 219 21.13 3.69 12.12
CA SER A 219 22.09 2.97 12.95
C SER A 219 23.29 3.92 13.09
N LYS A 220 23.54 4.41 14.32
CA LYS A 220 24.76 5.17 14.61
C LYS A 220 25.92 4.36 14.07
N ALA A 221 26.65 4.94 13.11
CA ALA A 221 27.92 4.44 12.66
C ALA A 221 28.92 4.34 13.81
#